data_b6bc64f9e4dbe98680c5f3e6e9af3d93
#
_entry.id   b6bc64f9e4dbe98680c5f3e6e9af3d93
#
_cell.length_a   1.000
_cell.length_b   1.000
_cell.length_c   1.000
_cell.angle_alpha   90.00
_cell.angle_beta   90.00
_cell.angle_gamma   90.00
#
_symmetry.space_group_name_H-M   'P 1'
#
loop_
_entity.id
_entity.type
_entity.pdbx_description
1 polymer ?
#
loop_
_entity_poly.entity_id
_entity_poly.type
_entity_poly.pdbx_seq_one_letter_code
_entity_poly.pdbx_strand_id
1 'polypeptide(L)'
;LPDPMLYTTARDLATLASALIRDFPEEYKKYYSMKEFRYNNITQPNRNRLLFMDSSVDGVKTGHTEGAGYCLVSSALRDQRRLLSVVLGTKSDATRASESLKLLNWGFQSYDAVTLFGKDQPVATLRVWKGTQKTVKAGFERPFMIAVPRGYADKVKSEFTPQPRLMAPIQAGQQLGTLK
;
A
#
# COMPACT_ATOMS: atom_id res chain seq x y z
N LEU A 1 -0.17 -21.72 17.78
CA LEU A 1 -1.36 -22.55 18.00
C LEU A 1 -2.58 -21.76 17.55
N PRO A 2 -3.59 -22.36 16.90
CA PRO A 2 -4.81 -21.68 16.56
C PRO A 2 -5.53 -21.23 17.83
N ASP A 3 -5.94 -19.96 17.84
CA ASP A 3 -6.71 -19.37 18.93
C ASP A 3 -8.04 -18.83 18.32
N PRO A 4 -9.21 -19.29 18.79
CA PRO A 4 -10.51 -18.86 18.25
C PRO A 4 -10.79 -17.37 18.48
N MET A 5 -10.08 -16.73 19.42
CA MET A 5 -10.20 -15.28 19.66
C MET A 5 -9.28 -14.44 18.75
N LEU A 6 -8.34 -15.07 18.03
CA LEU A 6 -7.46 -14.39 17.08
C LEU A 6 -8.08 -14.39 15.69
N TYR A 7 -8.61 -13.26 15.29
CA TYR A 7 -9.18 -13.04 13.96
C TYR A 7 -8.70 -11.70 13.37
N THR A 8 -8.75 -11.60 12.06
CA THR A 8 -8.37 -10.39 11.31
C THR A 8 -9.23 -10.27 10.06
N THR A 9 -9.12 -9.12 9.41
CA THR A 9 -9.77 -8.87 8.11
C THR A 9 -8.74 -8.72 7.00
N ALA A 10 -9.18 -8.89 5.75
CA ALA A 10 -8.33 -8.62 4.59
C ALA A 10 -7.86 -7.15 4.57
N ARG A 11 -8.69 -6.20 5.05
CA ARG A 11 -8.34 -4.78 5.16
C ARG A 11 -7.23 -4.54 6.17
N ASP A 12 -7.31 -5.15 7.34
CA ASP A 12 -6.29 -4.98 8.39
C ASP A 12 -4.94 -5.52 7.94
N LEU A 13 -4.93 -6.68 7.29
CA LEU A 13 -3.72 -7.27 6.72
C LEU A 13 -3.14 -6.42 5.58
N ALA A 14 -3.97 -5.83 4.74
CA ALA A 14 -3.52 -4.90 3.71
C ALA A 14 -2.92 -3.63 4.32
N THR A 15 -3.54 -3.09 5.39
CA THR A 15 -3.03 -1.93 6.12
C THR A 15 -1.68 -2.23 6.75
N LEU A 16 -1.55 -3.38 7.43
CA LEU A 16 -0.30 -3.82 8.05
C LEU A 16 0.80 -4.01 7.00
N ALA A 17 0.51 -4.71 5.89
CA ALA A 17 1.48 -4.94 4.83
C ALA A 17 1.91 -3.63 4.15
N SER A 18 0.98 -2.69 3.96
CA SER A 18 1.28 -1.36 3.41
C SER A 18 2.21 -0.58 4.33
N ALA A 19 1.96 -0.61 5.65
CA ALA A 19 2.81 0.03 6.65
C ALA A 19 4.20 -0.60 6.67
N LEU A 20 4.30 -1.93 6.67
CA LEU A 20 5.57 -2.66 6.62
C LEU A 20 6.43 -2.24 5.42
N ILE A 21 5.84 -2.22 4.22
CA ILE A 21 6.55 -1.86 2.99
C ILE A 21 6.99 -0.39 3.01
N ARG A 22 6.15 0.49 3.55
CA ARG A 22 6.40 1.93 3.60
C ARG A 22 7.45 2.31 4.64
N ASP A 23 7.35 1.72 5.83
CA ASP A 23 8.12 2.15 7.01
C ASP A 23 9.45 1.38 7.13
N PHE A 24 9.54 0.18 6.53
CA PHE A 24 10.72 -0.70 6.56
C PHE A 24 11.08 -1.21 5.15
N PRO A 25 11.31 -0.34 4.16
CA PRO A 25 11.51 -0.75 2.76
C PRO A 25 12.74 -1.62 2.53
N GLU A 26 13.84 -1.37 3.24
CA GLU A 26 15.08 -2.12 3.09
C GLU A 26 14.97 -3.54 3.68
N GLU A 27 14.40 -3.67 4.88
CA GLU A 27 14.12 -4.95 5.53
C GLU A 27 13.11 -5.75 4.73
N TYR A 28 12.07 -5.06 4.23
CA TYR A 28 11.08 -5.69 3.37
C TYR A 28 11.74 -6.29 2.12
N LYS A 29 12.51 -5.49 1.38
CA LYS A 29 13.21 -5.95 0.19
C LYS A 29 14.18 -7.10 0.49
N LYS A 30 14.89 -7.02 1.60
CA LYS A 30 15.90 -8.01 1.99
C LYS A 30 15.30 -9.36 2.35
N TYR A 31 14.21 -9.37 3.14
CA TYR A 31 13.72 -10.61 3.76
C TYR A 31 12.49 -11.20 3.07
N TYR A 32 11.57 -10.36 2.55
CA TYR A 32 10.29 -10.85 2.06
C TYR A 32 10.33 -11.34 0.61
N SER A 33 11.32 -10.88 -0.18
CA SER A 33 11.55 -11.34 -1.55
C SER A 33 12.45 -12.57 -1.65
N MET A 34 12.99 -13.06 -0.54
CA MET A 34 13.86 -14.25 -0.54
C MET A 34 13.11 -15.47 -1.02
N LYS A 35 13.62 -16.13 -2.07
CA LYS A 35 13.03 -17.36 -2.63
C LYS A 35 13.34 -18.59 -1.80
N GLU A 36 14.47 -18.60 -1.11
CA GLU A 36 14.89 -19.68 -0.24
C GLU A 36 15.69 -19.15 0.95
N PHE A 37 15.72 -19.91 2.03
CA PHE A 37 16.50 -19.64 3.21
C PHE A 37 17.25 -20.90 3.61
N ARG A 38 18.57 -20.78 3.84
CA ARG A 38 19.43 -21.87 4.29
C ARG A 38 19.92 -21.60 5.71
N TYR A 39 19.67 -22.56 6.57
CA TYR A 39 20.18 -22.55 7.94
C TYR A 39 20.52 -23.98 8.38
N ASN A 40 21.63 -24.15 9.07
CA ASN A 40 22.11 -25.45 9.58
C ASN A 40 22.06 -26.57 8.52
N ASN A 41 22.60 -26.30 7.32
CA ASN A 41 22.58 -27.18 6.15
C ASN A 41 21.19 -27.60 5.62
N ILE A 42 20.12 -27.00 6.12
CA ILE A 42 18.75 -27.21 5.63
C ILE A 42 18.36 -26.01 4.75
N THR A 43 18.06 -26.27 3.48
CA THR A 43 17.51 -25.26 2.57
C THR A 43 16.00 -25.42 2.51
N GLN A 44 15.28 -24.33 2.74
CA GLN A 44 13.82 -24.28 2.70
C GLN A 44 13.37 -23.25 1.64
N PRO A 45 12.56 -23.64 0.66
CA PRO A 45 11.97 -22.69 -0.29
C PRO A 45 10.90 -21.85 0.40
N ASN A 46 10.75 -20.61 -0.07
CA ASN A 46 9.65 -19.77 0.37
C ASN A 46 8.30 -20.39 -0.03
N ARG A 47 7.36 -20.44 0.91
CA ARG A 47 6.01 -20.99 0.66
C ARG A 47 5.14 -20.06 -0.19
N ASN A 48 5.55 -18.81 -0.41
CA ASN A 48 4.89 -17.90 -1.35
C ASN A 48 5.29 -18.27 -2.78
N ARG A 49 4.48 -19.11 -3.42
CA ARG A 49 4.73 -19.58 -4.79
C ARG A 49 4.78 -18.46 -5.83
N LEU A 50 4.14 -17.31 -5.56
CA LEU A 50 4.15 -16.19 -6.51
C LEU A 50 5.54 -15.62 -6.75
N LEU A 51 6.46 -15.70 -5.78
CA LEU A 51 7.86 -15.30 -5.96
C LEU A 51 8.58 -16.05 -7.09
N PHE A 52 8.08 -17.26 -7.43
CA PHE A 52 8.63 -18.09 -8.51
C PHE A 52 7.82 -17.96 -9.82
N MET A 53 6.56 -17.54 -9.73
CA MET A 53 5.62 -17.48 -10.86
C MET A 53 5.62 -16.12 -11.57
N ASP A 54 5.90 -15.02 -10.83
CA ASP A 54 5.84 -13.66 -11.33
C ASP A 54 6.99 -12.84 -10.75
N SER A 55 7.89 -12.38 -11.61
CA SER A 55 9.08 -11.62 -11.22
C SER A 55 8.76 -10.24 -10.61
N SER A 56 7.56 -9.73 -10.81
CA SER A 56 7.12 -8.48 -10.19
C SER A 56 6.69 -8.65 -8.72
N VAL A 57 6.47 -9.89 -8.27
CA VAL A 57 6.09 -10.20 -6.89
C VAL A 57 7.31 -10.22 -5.99
N ASP A 58 7.24 -9.48 -4.88
CA ASP A 58 8.34 -9.29 -3.93
C ASP A 58 7.98 -9.59 -2.46
N GLY A 59 6.83 -10.19 -2.20
CA GLY A 59 6.38 -10.56 -0.84
C GLY A 59 4.93 -11.03 -0.84
N VAL A 60 4.25 -11.17 0.28
CA VAL A 60 4.64 -10.78 1.64
C VAL A 60 4.71 -12.03 2.52
N LYS A 61 3.56 -12.67 2.83
CA LYS A 61 3.50 -13.79 3.79
C LYS A 61 2.34 -14.73 3.53
N THR A 62 2.63 -16.02 3.64
CA THR A 62 1.62 -17.09 3.64
C THR A 62 1.20 -17.44 5.06
N GLY A 63 -0.03 -17.89 5.23
CA GLY A 63 -0.54 -18.49 6.47
C GLY A 63 -1.34 -19.76 6.18
N HIS A 64 -1.38 -20.67 7.12
CA HIS A 64 -2.25 -21.84 7.08
C HIS A 64 -2.50 -22.38 8.47
N THR A 65 -3.77 -22.61 8.78
CA THR A 65 -4.26 -23.47 9.84
C THR A 65 -5.51 -24.20 9.32
N GLU A 66 -5.93 -25.27 9.96
CA GLU A 66 -7.14 -26.00 9.56
C GLU A 66 -8.37 -25.07 9.57
N GLY A 67 -8.50 -24.23 10.61
CA GLY A 67 -9.64 -23.31 10.72
C GLY A 67 -9.57 -22.10 9.77
N ALA A 68 -8.38 -21.60 9.47
CA ALA A 68 -8.20 -20.42 8.61
C ALA A 68 -8.08 -20.77 7.11
N GLY A 69 -7.82 -22.05 6.77
CA GLY A 69 -7.50 -22.44 5.40
C GLY A 69 -6.16 -21.86 4.93
N TYR A 70 -5.93 -21.86 3.63
CA TYR A 70 -4.71 -21.32 3.02
C TYR A 70 -4.86 -19.84 2.72
N CYS A 71 -3.99 -19.02 3.32
CA CYS A 71 -4.01 -17.57 3.24
C CYS A 71 -2.72 -17.03 2.62
N LEU A 72 -2.82 -15.91 1.88
CA LEU A 72 -1.67 -15.22 1.30
C LEU A 72 -1.94 -13.70 1.27
N VAL A 73 -1.03 -12.95 1.84
CA VAL A 73 -0.83 -11.53 1.51
C VAL A 73 0.29 -11.47 0.50
N SER A 74 0.05 -10.90 -0.68
CA SER A 74 1.09 -10.74 -1.69
C SER A 74 1.21 -9.30 -2.16
N SER A 75 2.40 -8.94 -2.62
CA SER A 75 2.73 -7.62 -3.15
C SER A 75 3.45 -7.79 -4.49
N ALA A 76 3.10 -6.95 -5.45
CA ALA A 76 3.77 -6.85 -6.73
C ALA A 76 4.05 -5.39 -7.09
N LEU A 77 5.21 -5.15 -7.72
CA LEU A 77 5.63 -3.84 -8.20
C LEU A 77 5.85 -3.91 -9.72
N ARG A 78 5.02 -3.18 -10.49
CA ARG A 78 5.15 -3.02 -11.95
C ARG A 78 5.13 -1.55 -12.30
N ASP A 79 6.07 -1.08 -13.10
CA ASP A 79 6.14 0.29 -13.61
C ASP A 79 5.93 1.36 -12.52
N GLN A 80 6.68 1.24 -11.40
CA GLN A 80 6.60 2.11 -10.21
C GLN A 80 5.25 2.03 -9.45
N ARG A 81 4.33 1.19 -9.88
CA ARG A 81 3.05 0.97 -9.22
C ARG A 81 3.06 -0.31 -8.41
N ARG A 82 2.78 -0.20 -7.11
CA ARG A 82 2.66 -1.34 -6.21
C ARG A 82 1.20 -1.67 -5.95
N LEU A 83 0.87 -2.95 -6.02
CA LEU A 83 -0.40 -3.49 -5.58
C LEU A 83 -0.19 -4.55 -4.51
N LEU A 84 -1.15 -4.62 -3.61
CA LEU A 84 -1.29 -5.68 -2.60
C LEU A 84 -2.52 -6.50 -2.91
N SER A 85 -2.43 -7.83 -2.76
CA SER A 85 -3.60 -8.69 -2.70
C SER A 85 -3.63 -9.46 -1.38
N VAL A 86 -4.83 -9.64 -0.84
CA VAL A 86 -5.07 -10.42 0.38
C VAL A 86 -6.10 -11.47 0.06
N VAL A 87 -5.70 -12.73 0.11
CA VAL A 87 -6.54 -13.90 -0.14
C VAL A 87 -6.56 -14.75 1.12
N LEU A 88 -7.74 -15.01 1.65
CA LEU A 88 -7.94 -15.74 2.89
C LEU A 88 -8.87 -16.94 2.67
N GLY A 89 -8.67 -18.01 3.44
CA GLY A 89 -9.60 -19.13 3.53
C GLY A 89 -9.68 -20.02 2.30
N THR A 90 -8.64 -20.10 1.46
CA THR A 90 -8.68 -20.99 0.29
C THR A 90 -8.46 -22.44 0.66
N LYS A 91 -8.86 -23.34 -0.24
CA LYS A 91 -8.80 -24.79 -0.01
C LYS A 91 -7.40 -25.41 -0.18
N SER A 92 -6.48 -24.71 -0.84
CA SER A 92 -5.15 -25.23 -1.11
C SER A 92 -4.09 -24.15 -1.31
N ASP A 93 -2.82 -24.54 -1.20
CA ASP A 93 -1.66 -23.71 -1.52
C ASP A 93 -1.69 -23.20 -2.98
N ALA A 94 -2.05 -24.07 -3.92
CA ALA A 94 -2.18 -23.70 -5.32
C ALA A 94 -3.29 -22.67 -5.54
N THR A 95 -4.44 -22.83 -4.88
CA THR A 95 -5.59 -21.92 -5.01
C THR A 95 -5.25 -20.54 -4.45
N ARG A 96 -4.64 -20.43 -3.25
CA ARG A 96 -4.26 -19.11 -2.73
C ARG A 96 -3.29 -18.37 -3.66
N ALA A 97 -2.35 -19.09 -4.29
CA ALA A 97 -1.42 -18.50 -5.24
C ALA A 97 -2.14 -18.02 -6.52
N SER A 98 -2.97 -18.88 -7.14
CA SER A 98 -3.68 -18.53 -8.37
C SER A 98 -4.66 -17.38 -8.17
N GLU A 99 -5.42 -17.36 -7.07
CA GLU A 99 -6.37 -16.28 -6.80
C GLU A 99 -5.66 -14.96 -6.48
N SER A 100 -4.53 -14.99 -5.77
CA SER A 100 -3.72 -13.81 -5.54
C SER A 100 -3.16 -13.24 -6.84
N LEU A 101 -2.68 -14.09 -7.75
CA LEU A 101 -2.18 -13.65 -9.05
C LEU A 101 -3.28 -13.05 -9.93
N LYS A 102 -4.48 -13.66 -9.93
CA LYS A 102 -5.65 -13.11 -10.63
C LYS A 102 -6.00 -11.70 -10.13
N LEU A 103 -6.04 -11.50 -8.80
CA LEU A 103 -6.34 -10.20 -8.20
C LEU A 103 -5.28 -9.14 -8.55
N LEU A 104 -4.00 -9.48 -8.49
CA LEU A 104 -2.92 -8.58 -8.89
C LEU A 104 -3.04 -8.20 -10.36
N ASN A 105 -3.21 -9.18 -11.25
CA ASN A 105 -3.36 -8.94 -12.68
C ASN A 105 -4.60 -8.09 -12.99
N TRP A 106 -5.74 -8.39 -12.36
CA TRP A 106 -6.94 -7.59 -12.50
C TRP A 106 -6.70 -6.14 -12.06
N GLY A 107 -6.06 -5.93 -10.92
CA GLY A 107 -5.77 -4.58 -10.42
C GLY A 107 -4.84 -3.80 -11.35
N PHE A 108 -3.80 -4.44 -11.90
CA PHE A 108 -2.89 -3.80 -12.86
C PHE A 108 -3.55 -3.52 -14.22
N GLN A 109 -4.50 -4.35 -14.64
CA GLN A 109 -5.21 -4.18 -15.92
C GLN A 109 -6.38 -3.19 -15.84
N SER A 110 -7.09 -3.17 -14.70
CA SER A 110 -8.37 -2.46 -14.58
C SER A 110 -8.23 -1.06 -13.99
N TYR A 111 -7.09 -0.74 -13.37
CA TYR A 111 -6.89 0.56 -12.72
C TYR A 111 -5.60 1.21 -13.18
N ASP A 112 -5.61 2.53 -13.25
CA ASP A 112 -4.45 3.39 -13.44
C ASP A 112 -4.13 4.11 -12.13
N ALA A 113 -2.84 4.42 -11.89
CA ALA A 113 -2.42 5.29 -10.80
C ALA A 113 -2.19 6.70 -11.36
N VAL A 114 -2.88 7.67 -10.80
CA VAL A 114 -2.76 9.08 -11.19
C VAL A 114 -2.12 9.86 -10.06
N THR A 115 -0.99 10.50 -10.34
CA THR A 115 -0.37 11.45 -9.41
C THR A 115 -1.08 12.79 -9.54
N LEU A 116 -1.85 13.17 -8.53
CA LEU A 116 -2.55 14.46 -8.51
C LEU A 116 -1.63 15.60 -8.09
N PHE A 117 -0.76 15.37 -7.12
CA PHE A 117 0.21 16.34 -6.65
C PHE A 117 1.55 15.66 -6.39
N GLY A 118 2.62 16.26 -6.88
CA GLY A 118 3.98 15.82 -6.60
C GLY A 118 4.40 16.13 -5.15
N LYS A 119 5.52 15.56 -4.73
CA LYS A 119 6.17 15.94 -3.47
C LYS A 119 6.51 17.43 -3.50
N ASP A 120 6.24 18.13 -2.40
CA ASP A 120 6.51 19.56 -2.23
C ASP A 120 5.80 20.49 -3.25
N GLN A 121 4.90 19.95 -4.08
CA GLN A 121 4.05 20.74 -4.96
C GLN A 121 2.92 21.36 -4.14
N PRO A 122 2.80 22.71 -4.12
CA PRO A 122 1.72 23.35 -3.38
C PRO A 122 0.37 23.11 -4.05
N VAL A 123 -0.58 22.64 -3.25
CA VAL A 123 -2.00 22.52 -3.63
C VAL A 123 -2.67 23.90 -3.59
N ALA A 124 -2.33 24.69 -2.57
CA ALA A 124 -2.86 26.05 -2.37
C ALA A 124 -1.91 26.91 -1.54
N THR A 125 -2.03 28.23 -1.70
CA THR A 125 -1.41 29.22 -0.82
C THR A 125 -2.49 29.84 0.06
N LEU A 126 -2.36 29.68 1.37
CA LEU A 126 -3.37 30.03 2.35
C LEU A 126 -2.94 31.22 3.21
N ARG A 127 -3.91 32.08 3.55
CA ARG A 127 -3.66 33.21 4.46
C ARG A 127 -3.54 32.75 5.91
N VAL A 128 -2.53 33.26 6.61
CA VAL A 128 -2.27 32.99 8.03
C VAL A 128 -2.44 34.29 8.82
N TRP A 129 -3.15 34.19 9.95
CA TRP A 129 -3.35 35.31 10.87
C TRP A 129 -2.34 35.22 12.03
N LYS A 130 -1.95 36.40 12.54
CA LYS A 130 -1.04 36.56 13.69
C LYS A 130 0.33 35.90 13.52
N GLY A 131 0.77 35.62 12.29
CA GLY A 131 2.10 35.10 11.96
C GLY A 131 3.04 36.20 11.48
N THR A 132 4.33 35.92 11.52
CA THR A 132 5.37 36.75 10.88
C THR A 132 5.25 36.72 9.37
N GLN A 133 4.81 35.59 8.82
CA GLN A 133 4.47 35.46 7.40
C GLN A 133 2.95 35.48 7.21
N LYS A 134 2.53 36.20 6.16
CA LYS A 134 1.10 36.38 5.87
C LYS A 134 0.45 35.15 5.18
N THR A 135 1.27 34.26 4.63
CA THR A 135 0.79 33.11 3.87
C THR A 135 1.62 31.86 4.17
N VAL A 136 1.01 30.70 3.97
CA VAL A 136 1.67 29.37 4.01
C VAL A 136 1.27 28.58 2.77
N LYS A 137 2.20 27.80 2.21
CA LYS A 137 1.95 26.85 1.14
C LYS A 137 1.48 25.54 1.74
N ALA A 138 0.28 25.09 1.38
CA ALA A 138 -0.26 23.78 1.72
C ALA A 138 0.09 22.79 0.61
N GLY A 139 0.59 21.61 0.95
CA GLY A 139 0.96 20.57 0.00
C GLY A 139 1.12 19.22 0.72
N PHE A 140 1.63 18.24 0.01
CA PHE A 140 1.85 16.89 0.54
C PHE A 140 3.35 16.63 0.70
N GLU A 141 3.74 15.99 1.80
CA GLU A 141 5.12 15.55 2.07
C GLU A 141 5.58 14.43 1.11
N ARG A 142 4.64 13.71 0.52
CA ARG A 142 4.84 12.63 -0.46
C ARG A 142 3.94 12.87 -1.66
N PRO A 143 4.26 12.30 -2.84
CA PRO A 143 3.35 12.36 -3.98
C PRO A 143 1.97 11.83 -3.60
N PHE A 144 0.94 12.60 -3.86
CA PHE A 144 -0.44 12.18 -3.64
C PHE A 144 -0.98 11.51 -4.90
N MET A 145 -1.15 10.20 -4.80
CA MET A 145 -1.60 9.34 -5.90
C MET A 145 -2.94 8.72 -5.55
N ILE A 146 -3.78 8.55 -6.56
CA ILE A 146 -5.05 7.83 -6.46
C ILE A 146 -5.11 6.72 -7.51
N ALA A 147 -5.84 5.66 -7.20
CA ALA A 147 -6.19 4.62 -8.16
C ALA A 147 -7.55 4.95 -8.77
N VAL A 148 -7.62 4.97 -10.10
CA VAL A 148 -8.85 5.19 -10.85
C VAL A 148 -9.07 4.07 -11.86
N PRO A 149 -10.31 3.75 -12.25
CA PRO A 149 -10.55 2.83 -13.34
C PRO A 149 -9.80 3.26 -14.60
N ARG A 150 -9.30 2.30 -15.37
CA ARG A 150 -8.57 2.59 -16.60
C ARG A 150 -9.38 3.47 -17.57
N GLY A 151 -8.73 4.50 -18.10
CA GLY A 151 -9.36 5.48 -19.00
C GLY A 151 -10.16 6.56 -18.29
N TYR A 152 -10.06 6.67 -16.95
CA TYR A 152 -10.72 7.73 -16.18
C TYR A 152 -9.74 8.79 -15.65
N ALA A 153 -8.47 8.68 -15.96
CA ALA A 153 -7.44 9.63 -15.49
C ALA A 153 -7.80 11.09 -15.80
N ASP A 154 -8.23 11.36 -17.02
CA ASP A 154 -8.57 12.71 -17.49
C ASP A 154 -9.89 13.25 -16.91
N LYS A 155 -10.68 12.39 -16.26
CA LYS A 155 -11.96 12.77 -15.63
C LYS A 155 -11.82 13.14 -14.16
N VAL A 156 -10.63 12.92 -13.58
CA VAL A 156 -10.38 13.26 -12.19
C VAL A 156 -10.33 14.77 -12.03
N LYS A 157 -11.12 15.26 -11.10
CA LYS A 157 -11.11 16.68 -10.66
C LYS A 157 -10.80 16.68 -9.18
N SER A 158 -9.96 17.62 -8.76
CA SER A 158 -9.66 17.80 -7.33
C SER A 158 -10.13 19.17 -6.88
N GLU A 159 -10.78 19.22 -5.73
CA GLU A 159 -11.23 20.46 -5.09
C GLU A 159 -10.63 20.55 -3.70
N PHE A 160 -9.95 21.64 -3.41
CA PHE A 160 -9.36 21.89 -2.10
C PHE A 160 -10.22 22.85 -1.29
N THR A 161 -10.65 22.41 -0.11
CA THR A 161 -11.38 23.22 0.87
C THR A 161 -10.46 23.55 2.03
N PRO A 162 -10.03 24.82 2.21
CA PRO A 162 -9.16 25.22 3.31
C PRO A 162 -9.91 25.21 4.65
N GLN A 163 -9.16 24.98 5.74
CA GLN A 163 -9.68 25.24 7.07
C GLN A 163 -9.93 26.74 7.27
N PRO A 164 -11.06 27.13 7.87
CA PRO A 164 -11.35 28.53 8.15
C PRO A 164 -10.37 29.08 9.21
N ARG A 165 -9.84 30.29 9.01
CA ARG A 165 -9.05 31.07 9.96
C ARG A 165 -7.80 30.37 10.48
N LEU A 166 -6.85 30.10 9.59
CA LEU A 166 -5.53 29.60 10.00
C LEU A 166 -4.80 30.65 10.83
N MET A 167 -4.40 30.29 12.04
CA MET A 167 -3.65 31.16 12.94
C MET A 167 -2.28 30.56 13.24
N ALA A 168 -1.27 31.41 13.31
CA ALA A 168 0.06 31.01 13.73
C ALA A 168 0.09 30.64 15.24
N PRO A 169 0.98 29.74 15.67
CA PRO A 169 1.97 29.02 14.87
C PRO A 169 1.36 27.85 14.08
N ILE A 170 1.87 27.58 12.87
CA ILE A 170 1.52 26.42 12.06
C ILE A 170 2.72 25.48 12.05
N GLN A 171 2.49 24.21 12.33
CA GLN A 171 3.52 23.18 12.37
C GLN A 171 3.58 22.38 11.06
N ALA A 172 4.75 21.83 10.76
CA ALA A 172 4.87 20.84 9.67
C ALA A 172 3.99 19.62 9.97
N GLY A 173 3.31 19.10 8.93
CA GLY A 173 2.35 18.00 9.08
C GLY A 173 0.97 18.40 9.62
N GLN A 174 0.76 19.67 10.00
CA GLN A 174 -0.55 20.15 10.41
C GLN A 174 -1.53 20.13 9.23
N GLN A 175 -2.73 19.60 9.46
CA GLN A 175 -3.79 19.62 8.46
C GLN A 175 -4.28 21.05 8.23
N LEU A 176 -4.21 21.56 7.02
CA LEU A 176 -4.63 22.92 6.64
C LEU A 176 -5.91 22.96 5.81
N GLY A 177 -6.43 21.81 5.41
CA GLY A 177 -7.64 21.68 4.62
C GLY A 177 -7.97 20.25 4.25
N THR A 178 -8.94 20.09 3.37
CA THR A 178 -9.37 18.80 2.84
C THR A 178 -9.37 18.84 1.32
N LEU A 179 -8.79 17.84 0.69
CA LEU A 179 -8.86 17.61 -0.74
C LEU A 179 -9.96 16.58 -1.03
N LYS A 180 -10.85 16.88 -1.96
CA LYS A 180 -11.91 16.00 -2.47
C LYS A 180 -11.69 15.70 -3.93
#